data_fd0a0da7dc5c65591a626a253ca45d0d
#
_entry.id   fd0a0da7dc5c65591a626a253ca45d0d
#
_cell.length_a   1.000
_cell.length_b   1.000
_cell.length_c   1.000
_cell.angle_alpha   90.00
_cell.angle_beta   90.00
_cell.angle_gamma   90.00
#
_symmetry.space_group_name_H-M   'P 1'
#
loop_
_entity.id
_entity.type
_entity.pdbx_description
1 polymer ?
#
loop_
_entity_poly.entity_id
_entity_poly.type
_entity_poly.pdbx_seq_one_letter_code
_entity_poly.pdbx_strand_id
1 'polypeptide(L)'
;LGFNGKAAAAISIIGGADGPTSIFLAGKLGQSALMGPIAVAAYSYMSLVPIIQPPIMKLCTTEKERKIKMDQLRPVSKLEKILFPIVITIVVCLILPTTAPLVGMLMLGNLFRECGVVKQLTETASNALMYIVVILLGTSVGASTSAEAFLNADTLKIVVLGLVAFAIGTFGGCMLGKLLCKLTHGKINPLIGSAGVSAVPMAARVSQKVGAEADPTNFLLMHAMGPNVAGVIGTAVAAGTFMAIFGV
;
A
#
# COMPACT_ATOMS: atom_id res chain seq x y z
N LEU A 1 -23.35 5.16 -6.84
CA LEU A 1 -23.45 6.02 -5.64
C LEU A 1 -23.41 7.51 -5.95
N GLY A 2 -23.36 7.91 -7.23
CA GLY A 2 -23.42 9.31 -7.68
C GLY A 2 -22.08 10.03 -7.81
N PHE A 3 -20.94 9.38 -7.55
CA PHE A 3 -19.62 9.96 -7.78
C PHE A 3 -19.30 10.04 -9.28
N ASN A 4 -18.69 11.15 -9.70
CA ASN A 4 -18.15 11.27 -11.06
C ASN A 4 -16.89 10.39 -11.22
N GLY A 5 -16.45 10.15 -12.47
CA GLY A 5 -15.33 9.24 -12.74
C GLY A 5 -14.03 9.65 -12.04
N LYS A 6 -13.72 10.95 -11.95
CA LYS A 6 -12.52 11.46 -11.27
C LYS A 6 -12.58 11.25 -9.75
N ALA A 7 -13.75 11.48 -9.14
CA ALA A 7 -13.96 11.21 -7.72
C ALA A 7 -13.86 9.71 -7.42
N ALA A 8 -14.50 8.88 -8.25
CA ALA A 8 -14.45 7.43 -8.11
C ALA A 8 -13.01 6.89 -8.20
N ALA A 9 -12.20 7.42 -9.14
CA ALA A 9 -10.79 7.05 -9.27
C ALA A 9 -9.99 7.39 -8.00
N ALA A 10 -10.15 8.60 -7.45
CA ALA A 10 -9.47 9.00 -6.21
C ALA A 10 -9.88 8.13 -5.02
N ILE A 11 -11.17 7.82 -4.88
CA ILE A 11 -11.71 6.97 -3.81
C ILE A 11 -11.20 5.53 -3.93
N SER A 12 -11.03 5.01 -5.15
CA SER A 12 -10.65 3.61 -5.37
C SER A 12 -9.27 3.25 -4.79
N ILE A 13 -8.32 4.20 -4.75
CA ILE A 13 -6.97 4.00 -4.18
C ILE A 13 -7.04 3.71 -2.68
N ILE A 14 -8.09 4.15 -1.96
CA ILE A 14 -8.27 3.86 -0.53
C ILE A 14 -8.25 2.34 -0.27
N GLY A 15 -8.80 1.55 -1.19
CA GLY A 15 -8.80 0.08 -1.08
C GLY A 15 -7.40 -0.54 -1.05
N GLY A 16 -6.39 0.15 -1.60
CA GLY A 16 -4.98 -0.23 -1.49
C GLY A 16 -4.34 0.15 -0.16
N ALA A 17 -5.06 0.79 0.75
CA ALA A 17 -4.57 1.32 2.03
C ALA A 17 -3.38 2.29 1.86
N ASP A 18 -3.48 3.18 0.85
CA ASP A 18 -2.47 4.19 0.52
C ASP A 18 -3.09 5.60 0.64
N GLY A 19 -3.05 6.13 1.85
CA GLY A 19 -3.60 7.46 2.16
C GLY A 19 -2.93 8.58 1.36
N PRO A 20 -1.60 8.71 1.40
CA PRO A 20 -0.89 9.75 0.66
C PRO A 20 -1.17 9.73 -0.84
N THR A 21 -1.15 8.57 -1.49
CA THR A 21 -1.43 8.43 -2.92
C THR A 21 -2.88 8.77 -3.26
N SER A 22 -3.84 8.40 -2.38
CA SER A 22 -5.26 8.76 -2.56
C SER A 22 -5.46 10.28 -2.53
N ILE A 23 -4.82 10.98 -1.58
CA ILE A 23 -4.88 12.44 -1.45
C ILE A 23 -4.21 13.12 -2.65
N PHE A 24 -3.02 12.64 -3.03
CA PHE A 24 -2.29 13.14 -4.21
C PHE A 24 -3.14 13.03 -5.48
N LEU A 25 -3.75 11.87 -5.71
CA LEU A 25 -4.61 11.67 -6.87
C LEU A 25 -5.85 12.55 -6.84
N ALA A 26 -6.51 12.69 -5.68
CA ALA A 26 -7.66 13.59 -5.52
C ALA A 26 -7.30 15.03 -5.87
N GLY A 27 -6.15 15.53 -5.41
CA GLY A 27 -5.64 16.84 -5.74
C GLY A 27 -5.36 17.02 -7.25
N LYS A 28 -4.68 16.05 -7.86
CA LYS A 28 -4.37 16.07 -9.31
C LYS A 28 -5.62 16.02 -10.18
N LEU A 29 -6.64 15.28 -9.78
CA LEU A 29 -7.92 15.19 -10.50
C LEU A 29 -8.87 16.36 -10.22
N GLY A 30 -8.44 17.37 -9.44
CA GLY A 30 -9.25 18.55 -9.11
C GLY A 30 -10.41 18.25 -8.14
N GLN A 31 -10.30 17.19 -7.33
CA GLN A 31 -11.31 16.78 -6.34
C GLN A 31 -10.98 17.31 -4.94
N SER A 32 -10.64 18.59 -4.81
CA SER A 32 -10.15 19.19 -3.55
C SER A 32 -11.13 19.03 -2.38
N ALA A 33 -12.44 19.11 -2.65
CA ALA A 33 -13.48 18.95 -1.63
C ALA A 33 -13.49 17.52 -1.02
N LEU A 34 -12.99 16.51 -1.74
CA LEU A 34 -12.95 15.13 -1.28
C LEU A 34 -11.62 14.76 -0.58
N MET A 35 -10.60 15.63 -0.61
CA MET A 35 -9.29 15.32 -0.02
C MET A 35 -9.38 15.05 1.47
N GLY A 36 -10.12 15.85 2.23
CA GLY A 36 -10.35 15.64 3.67
C GLY A 36 -11.05 14.32 3.97
N PRO A 37 -12.25 14.06 3.42
CA PRO A 37 -12.94 12.79 3.57
C PRO A 37 -12.12 11.57 3.15
N ILE A 38 -11.41 11.64 2.03
CA ILE A 38 -10.52 10.57 1.55
C ILE A 38 -9.38 10.32 2.53
N ALA A 39 -8.73 11.37 3.04
CA ALA A 39 -7.65 11.25 4.00
C ALA A 39 -8.09 10.56 5.28
N VAL A 40 -9.20 11.02 5.86
CA VAL A 40 -9.74 10.43 7.09
C VAL A 40 -10.11 8.96 6.88
N ALA A 41 -10.80 8.63 5.79
CA ALA A 41 -11.12 7.24 5.47
C ALA A 41 -9.85 6.39 5.32
N ALA A 42 -8.88 6.81 4.50
CA ALA A 42 -7.67 6.06 4.23
C ALA A 42 -6.81 5.83 5.49
N TYR A 43 -6.58 6.86 6.30
CA TYR A 43 -5.80 6.73 7.53
C TYR A 43 -6.54 5.93 8.60
N SER A 44 -7.87 6.04 8.69
CA SER A 44 -8.67 5.21 9.57
C SER A 44 -8.52 3.73 9.23
N TYR A 45 -8.57 3.37 7.93
CA TYR A 45 -8.40 1.97 7.52
C TYR A 45 -6.98 1.47 7.74
N MET A 46 -5.96 2.29 7.53
CA MET A 46 -4.59 1.92 7.87
C MET A 46 -4.47 1.53 9.35
N SER A 47 -5.11 2.27 10.24
CA SER A 47 -5.15 1.96 11.68
C SER A 47 -5.95 0.69 12.00
N LEU A 48 -6.98 0.40 11.20
CA LEU A 48 -7.85 -0.76 11.38
C LEU A 48 -7.36 -2.04 10.68
N VAL A 49 -6.26 -1.98 9.92
CA VAL A 49 -5.63 -3.15 9.27
C VAL A 49 -5.52 -4.36 10.21
N PRO A 50 -5.01 -4.23 11.47
CA PRO A 50 -4.88 -5.36 12.38
C PRO A 50 -6.22 -5.97 12.84
N ILE A 51 -7.32 -5.27 12.62
CA ILE A 51 -8.67 -5.71 13.02
C ILE A 51 -9.40 -6.30 11.80
N ILE A 52 -9.31 -5.65 10.65
CA ILE A 52 -10.07 -6.00 9.44
C ILE A 52 -9.46 -7.20 8.71
N GLN A 53 -8.13 -7.25 8.58
CA GLN A 53 -7.46 -8.31 7.81
C GLN A 53 -7.57 -9.71 8.42
N PRO A 54 -7.35 -9.95 9.73
CA PRO A 54 -7.31 -11.29 10.28
C PRO A 54 -8.57 -12.12 10.04
N PRO A 55 -9.80 -11.60 10.21
CA PRO A 55 -11.02 -12.36 9.89
C PRO A 55 -11.08 -12.79 8.42
N ILE A 56 -10.73 -11.88 7.51
CA ILE A 56 -10.74 -12.14 6.07
C ILE A 56 -9.70 -13.21 5.71
N MET A 57 -8.49 -13.08 6.24
CA MET A 57 -7.40 -14.03 6.04
C MET A 57 -7.79 -15.43 6.54
N LYS A 58 -8.40 -15.51 7.72
CA LYS A 58 -8.86 -16.78 8.29
C LYS A 58 -9.99 -17.40 7.49
N LEU A 59 -10.89 -16.59 6.94
CA LEU A 59 -11.96 -17.05 6.05
C LEU A 59 -11.41 -17.57 4.72
N CYS A 60 -10.39 -16.92 4.17
CA CYS A 60 -9.79 -17.27 2.89
C CYS A 60 -8.83 -18.46 2.95
N THR A 61 -8.25 -18.77 4.11
CA THR A 61 -7.19 -19.76 4.23
C THR A 61 -7.56 -20.88 5.20
N THR A 62 -7.16 -22.11 4.86
CA THR A 62 -7.30 -23.25 5.76
C THR A 62 -6.18 -23.27 6.81
N GLU A 63 -6.40 -23.98 7.92
CA GLU A 63 -5.38 -24.10 8.97
C GLU A 63 -4.09 -24.76 8.44
N LYS A 64 -4.22 -25.74 7.53
CA LYS A 64 -3.07 -26.35 6.88
C LYS A 64 -2.24 -25.35 6.06
N GLU A 65 -2.91 -24.49 5.29
CA GLU A 65 -2.23 -23.46 4.50
C GLU A 65 -1.53 -22.42 5.37
N ARG A 66 -2.14 -22.05 6.52
CA ARG A 66 -1.52 -21.11 7.46
C ARG A 66 -0.26 -21.62 8.14
N LYS A 67 -0.13 -22.95 8.28
CA LYS A 67 1.04 -23.63 8.87
C LYS A 67 2.18 -23.84 7.87
N ILE A 68 2.02 -23.51 6.60
CA ILE A 68 3.09 -23.63 5.61
C ILE A 68 4.27 -22.75 6.02
N LYS A 69 5.44 -23.37 6.24
CA LYS A 69 6.70 -22.68 6.48
C LYS A 69 7.37 -22.40 5.15
N MET A 70 7.82 -21.17 4.98
CA MET A 70 8.53 -20.76 3.77
C MET A 70 10.04 -20.93 3.96
N ASP A 71 10.72 -21.36 2.91
CA ASP A 71 12.18 -21.46 2.90
C ASP A 71 12.82 -20.08 3.07
N GLN A 72 14.04 -20.05 3.61
CA GLN A 72 14.78 -18.80 3.79
C GLN A 72 14.98 -18.09 2.44
N LEU A 73 14.79 -16.75 2.45
CA LEU A 73 14.99 -15.94 1.26
C LEU A 73 16.46 -16.03 0.81
N ARG A 74 16.66 -16.08 -0.53
CA ARG A 74 18.01 -16.07 -1.09
C ARG A 74 18.76 -14.78 -0.69
N PRO A 75 20.06 -14.86 -0.45
CA PRO A 75 20.86 -13.65 -0.28
C PRO A 75 20.85 -12.83 -1.57
N VAL A 76 20.60 -11.53 -1.45
CA VAL A 76 20.60 -10.59 -2.58
C VAL A 76 21.90 -9.80 -2.56
N SER A 77 22.60 -9.73 -3.70
CA SER A 77 23.85 -8.99 -3.81
C SER A 77 23.64 -7.48 -3.69
N LYS A 78 24.69 -6.76 -3.28
CA LYS A 78 24.64 -5.29 -3.19
C LYS A 78 24.31 -4.63 -4.55
N LEU A 79 24.83 -5.20 -5.64
CA LEU A 79 24.58 -4.71 -7.00
C LEU A 79 23.11 -4.84 -7.38
N GLU A 80 22.48 -6.00 -7.10
CA GLU A 80 21.04 -6.19 -7.35
C GLU A 80 20.19 -5.18 -6.58
N LYS A 81 20.53 -4.89 -5.33
CA LYS A 81 19.82 -3.90 -4.50
C LYS A 81 19.93 -2.48 -5.03
N ILE A 82 21.06 -2.11 -5.63
CA ILE A 82 21.29 -0.79 -6.23
C ILE A 82 20.62 -0.70 -7.61
N LEU A 83 20.69 -1.75 -8.42
CA LEU A 83 20.10 -1.75 -9.75
C LEU A 83 18.57 -1.81 -9.72
N PHE A 84 17.98 -2.48 -8.73
CA PHE A 84 16.53 -2.63 -8.61
C PHE A 84 15.78 -1.29 -8.70
N PRO A 85 16.05 -0.26 -7.88
CA PRO A 85 15.33 1.00 -7.95
C PRO A 85 15.55 1.74 -9.28
N ILE A 86 16.72 1.64 -9.87
CA ILE A 86 17.04 2.27 -11.16
C ILE A 86 16.21 1.61 -12.29
N VAL A 87 16.24 0.29 -12.37
CA VAL A 87 15.51 -0.46 -13.39
C VAL A 87 14.00 -0.27 -13.26
N ILE A 88 13.47 -0.38 -12.04
CA ILE A 88 12.03 -0.18 -11.80
C ILE A 88 11.61 1.23 -12.19
N THR A 89 12.37 2.26 -11.81
CA THR A 89 12.06 3.65 -12.21
C THR A 89 12.02 3.79 -13.74
N ILE A 90 13.04 3.30 -14.43
CA ILE A 90 13.10 3.40 -15.90
C ILE A 90 11.92 2.68 -16.54
N VAL A 91 11.69 1.42 -16.17
CA VAL A 91 10.64 0.60 -16.80
C VAL A 91 9.25 1.19 -16.53
N VAL A 92 8.94 1.54 -15.29
CA VAL A 92 7.62 2.06 -14.94
C VAL A 92 7.38 3.45 -15.55
N CYS A 93 8.36 4.35 -15.51
CA CYS A 93 8.20 5.69 -16.07
C CYS A 93 8.18 5.71 -17.62
N LEU A 94 8.80 4.73 -18.27
CA LEU A 94 8.67 4.59 -19.73
C LEU A 94 7.26 4.13 -20.15
N ILE A 95 6.64 3.25 -19.35
CA ILE A 95 5.28 2.76 -19.61
C ILE A 95 4.23 3.80 -19.21
N LEU A 96 4.42 4.41 -18.04
CA LEU A 96 3.48 5.36 -17.45
C LEU A 96 4.24 6.58 -16.89
N PRO A 97 4.55 7.59 -17.72
CA PRO A 97 5.30 8.79 -17.31
C PRO A 97 4.67 9.55 -16.14
N THR A 98 3.34 9.52 -16.02
CA THR A 98 2.57 10.16 -14.93
C THR A 98 2.89 9.59 -13.55
N THR A 99 3.47 8.39 -13.45
CA THR A 99 3.87 7.77 -12.17
C THR A 99 5.20 8.30 -11.64
N ALA A 100 5.98 9.02 -12.45
CA ALA A 100 7.34 9.42 -12.13
C ALA A 100 7.49 10.13 -10.77
N PRO A 101 6.60 11.03 -10.32
CA PRO A 101 6.72 11.64 -9.00
C PRO A 101 6.62 10.64 -7.85
N LEU A 102 5.71 9.67 -7.95
CA LEU A 102 5.45 8.68 -6.89
C LEU A 102 6.51 7.59 -6.88
N VAL A 103 6.66 6.88 -8.00
CA VAL A 103 7.61 5.77 -8.13
C VAL A 103 9.05 6.27 -8.07
N GLY A 104 9.35 7.40 -8.71
CA GLY A 104 10.69 8.00 -8.72
C GLY A 104 11.16 8.36 -7.31
N MET A 105 10.33 9.01 -6.49
CA MET A 105 10.71 9.38 -5.11
C MET A 105 10.85 8.14 -4.21
N LEU A 106 9.98 7.15 -4.35
CA LEU A 106 10.10 5.88 -3.63
C LEU A 106 11.42 5.17 -3.96
N MET A 107 11.74 5.08 -5.24
CA MET A 107 12.95 4.40 -5.71
C MET A 107 14.21 5.21 -5.42
N LEU A 108 14.15 6.54 -5.43
CA LEU A 108 15.25 7.40 -5.01
C LEU A 108 15.60 7.18 -3.54
N GLY A 109 14.60 7.11 -2.66
CA GLY A 109 14.81 6.80 -1.25
C GLY A 109 15.43 5.41 -1.03
N ASN A 110 14.98 4.42 -1.81
CA ASN A 110 15.58 3.08 -1.79
C ASN A 110 17.04 3.12 -2.26
N LEU A 111 17.35 3.84 -3.34
CA LEU A 111 18.71 4.00 -3.86
C LEU A 111 19.63 4.66 -2.82
N PHE A 112 19.20 5.71 -2.14
CA PHE A 112 19.96 6.35 -1.06
C PHE A 112 20.32 5.37 0.04
N ARG A 113 19.38 4.52 0.42
CA ARG A 113 19.58 3.50 1.47
C ARG A 113 20.55 2.41 1.03
N GLU A 114 20.36 1.84 -0.17
CA GLU A 114 21.09 0.65 -0.61
C GLU A 114 22.48 0.97 -1.17
N CYS A 115 22.73 2.17 -1.70
CA CYS A 115 24.06 2.56 -2.16
C CYS A 115 25.07 2.68 -0.98
N GLY A 116 24.60 3.12 0.18
CA GLY A 116 25.41 3.23 1.41
C GLY A 116 26.44 4.36 1.41
N VAL A 117 26.48 5.19 0.36
CA VAL A 117 27.44 6.30 0.19
C VAL A 117 26.90 7.59 0.79
N VAL A 118 25.57 7.78 0.75
CA VAL A 118 24.89 9.03 1.15
C VAL A 118 24.10 8.83 2.46
N LYS A 119 24.73 8.28 3.49
CA LYS A 119 24.06 7.98 4.78
C LYS A 119 23.35 9.19 5.39
N GLN A 120 24.00 10.36 5.37
CA GLN A 120 23.43 11.60 5.90
C GLN A 120 22.15 12.02 5.16
N LEU A 121 22.10 11.86 3.82
CA LEU A 121 20.89 12.14 3.06
C LEU A 121 19.78 11.15 3.40
N THR A 122 20.11 9.88 3.59
CA THR A 122 19.15 8.84 4.02
C THR A 122 18.57 9.17 5.39
N GLU A 123 19.41 9.56 6.35
CA GLU A 123 18.99 9.96 7.70
C GLU A 123 18.13 11.21 7.68
N THR A 124 18.54 12.23 6.92
CA THR A 124 17.78 13.48 6.76
C THR A 124 16.41 13.21 6.13
N ALA A 125 16.35 12.42 5.05
CA ALA A 125 15.11 12.09 4.38
C ALA A 125 14.17 11.25 5.25
N SER A 126 14.71 10.27 5.98
CA SER A 126 13.93 9.35 6.82
C SER A 126 13.43 9.98 8.13
N ASN A 127 14.05 11.02 8.61
CA ASN A 127 13.74 11.67 9.88
C ASN A 127 13.26 13.11 9.67
N ALA A 128 14.18 14.07 9.48
CA ALA A 128 13.84 15.48 9.47
C ALA A 128 12.87 15.85 8.35
N LEU A 129 13.17 15.47 7.10
CA LEU A 129 12.31 15.78 5.96
C LEU A 129 10.94 15.08 6.09
N MET A 130 10.93 13.80 6.49
CA MET A 130 9.71 13.05 6.70
C MET A 130 8.79 13.74 7.73
N TYR A 131 9.33 14.16 8.88
CA TYR A 131 8.53 14.83 9.91
C TYR A 131 8.01 16.19 9.44
N ILE A 132 8.82 16.97 8.73
CA ILE A 132 8.39 18.25 8.14
C ILE A 132 7.22 18.01 7.16
N VAL A 133 7.36 17.04 6.26
CA VAL A 133 6.31 16.71 5.27
C VAL A 133 5.05 16.21 5.97
N VAL A 134 5.16 15.38 7.01
CA VAL A 134 4.01 14.87 7.78
C VAL A 134 3.28 16.00 8.50
N ILE A 135 3.99 16.96 9.09
CA ILE A 135 3.38 18.14 9.73
C ILE A 135 2.62 18.97 8.69
N LEU A 136 3.26 19.27 7.56
CA LEU A 136 2.63 20.05 6.47
C LEU A 136 1.40 19.34 5.90
N LEU A 137 1.53 18.04 5.63
CA LEU A 137 0.43 17.21 5.12
C LEU A 137 -0.73 17.17 6.13
N GLY A 138 -0.44 16.84 7.38
CA GLY A 138 -1.47 16.72 8.43
C GLY A 138 -2.18 18.05 8.68
N THR A 139 -1.44 19.15 8.71
CA THR A 139 -2.02 20.50 8.88
C THR A 139 -2.88 20.89 7.68
N SER A 140 -2.40 20.67 6.45
CA SER A 140 -3.15 21.00 5.22
C SER A 140 -4.42 20.17 5.09
N VAL A 141 -4.35 18.87 5.36
CA VAL A 141 -5.52 17.98 5.33
C VAL A 141 -6.49 18.34 6.45
N GLY A 142 -5.99 18.58 7.67
CA GLY A 142 -6.83 19.01 8.79
C GLY A 142 -7.54 20.34 8.50
N ALA A 143 -6.85 21.31 7.93
CA ALA A 143 -7.42 22.59 7.55
C ALA A 143 -8.48 22.50 6.44
N SER A 144 -8.38 21.49 5.56
CA SER A 144 -9.37 21.21 4.51
C SER A 144 -10.60 20.46 5.02
N THR A 145 -10.57 19.95 6.26
CA THR A 145 -11.67 19.17 6.86
C THR A 145 -12.64 20.10 7.57
N SER A 146 -13.74 20.46 6.91
CA SER A 146 -14.84 21.20 7.55
C SER A 146 -15.91 20.24 8.09
N ALA A 147 -16.68 20.68 9.09
CA ALA A 147 -17.80 19.89 9.63
C ALA A 147 -18.82 19.55 8.52
N GLU A 148 -19.10 20.49 7.62
CA GLU A 148 -20.01 20.28 6.49
C GLU A 148 -19.49 19.23 5.49
N ALA A 149 -18.20 19.26 5.18
CA ALA A 149 -17.58 18.27 4.30
C ALA A 149 -17.51 16.88 4.95
N PHE A 150 -17.41 16.82 6.28
CA PHE A 150 -17.24 15.57 7.00
C PHE A 150 -18.57 14.91 7.38
N LEU A 151 -19.56 15.69 7.81
CA LEU A 151 -20.89 15.22 8.25
C LEU A 151 -21.89 15.14 7.08
N ASN A 152 -21.45 14.69 5.92
CA ASN A 152 -22.25 14.62 4.71
C ASN A 152 -22.39 13.13 4.27
N ALA A 153 -23.47 12.86 3.54
CA ALA A 153 -23.77 11.51 3.06
C ALA A 153 -22.67 10.96 2.15
N ASP A 154 -21.95 11.79 1.41
CA ASP A 154 -20.88 11.35 0.51
C ASP A 154 -19.65 10.89 1.28
N THR A 155 -19.32 11.53 2.39
CA THR A 155 -18.25 11.06 3.29
C THR A 155 -18.58 9.69 3.88
N LEU A 156 -19.82 9.48 4.32
CA LEU A 156 -20.23 8.16 4.82
C LEU A 156 -20.16 7.09 3.72
N LYS A 157 -20.53 7.41 2.49
CA LYS A 157 -20.37 6.52 1.33
C LYS A 157 -18.89 6.19 1.08
N ILE A 158 -17.99 7.19 1.16
CA ILE A 158 -16.54 7.00 0.99
C ILE A 158 -16.00 6.05 2.07
N VAL A 159 -16.42 6.25 3.32
CA VAL A 159 -16.04 5.39 4.44
C VAL A 159 -16.49 3.95 4.19
N VAL A 160 -17.74 3.70 3.84
CA VAL A 160 -18.24 2.33 3.58
C VAL A 160 -17.56 1.71 2.36
N LEU A 161 -17.42 2.47 1.26
CA LEU A 161 -16.74 1.99 0.04
C LEU A 161 -15.29 1.62 0.30
N GLY A 162 -14.57 2.45 1.04
CA GLY A 162 -13.18 2.19 1.38
C GLY A 162 -13.01 0.92 2.21
N LEU A 163 -13.90 0.69 3.20
CA LEU A 163 -13.91 -0.54 4.00
C LEU A 163 -14.13 -1.78 3.12
N VAL A 164 -15.13 -1.73 2.26
CA VAL A 164 -15.43 -2.84 1.33
C VAL A 164 -14.28 -3.06 0.35
N ALA A 165 -13.73 -2.00 -0.22
CA ALA A 165 -12.60 -2.08 -1.15
C ALA A 165 -11.35 -2.67 -0.47
N PHE A 166 -11.05 -2.28 0.76
CA PHE A 166 -9.95 -2.83 1.54
C PHE A 166 -10.16 -4.33 1.87
N ALA A 167 -11.37 -4.71 2.21
CA ALA A 167 -11.73 -6.12 2.44
C ALA A 167 -11.55 -6.96 1.16
N ILE A 168 -12.02 -6.45 0.01
CA ILE A 168 -11.85 -7.08 -1.31
C ILE A 168 -10.37 -7.17 -1.70
N GLY A 169 -9.58 -6.11 -1.44
CA GLY A 169 -8.13 -6.10 -1.69
C GLY A 169 -7.40 -7.17 -0.87
N THR A 170 -7.73 -7.29 0.41
CA THR A 170 -7.19 -8.34 1.29
C THR A 170 -7.59 -9.75 0.83
N PHE A 171 -8.86 -9.92 0.46
CA PHE A 171 -9.38 -11.18 -0.10
C PHE A 171 -8.65 -11.55 -1.40
N GLY A 172 -8.56 -10.62 -2.35
CA GLY A 172 -7.87 -10.82 -3.63
C GLY A 172 -6.40 -11.17 -3.45
N GLY A 173 -5.71 -10.49 -2.54
CA GLY A 173 -4.33 -10.80 -2.19
C GLY A 173 -4.17 -12.21 -1.62
N CYS A 174 -5.03 -12.63 -0.71
CA CYS A 174 -5.04 -14.01 -0.19
C CYS A 174 -5.33 -15.04 -1.30
N MET A 175 -6.25 -14.74 -2.21
CA MET A 175 -6.56 -15.63 -3.34
C MET A 175 -5.38 -15.76 -4.29
N LEU A 176 -4.69 -14.67 -4.60
CA LEU A 176 -3.44 -14.70 -5.36
C LEU A 176 -2.36 -15.52 -4.62
N GLY A 177 -2.22 -15.32 -3.31
CA GLY A 177 -1.34 -16.13 -2.47
C GLY A 177 -1.67 -17.64 -2.54
N LYS A 178 -2.96 -18.01 -2.55
CA LYS A 178 -3.39 -19.40 -2.75
C LYS A 178 -3.04 -19.92 -4.13
N LEU A 179 -3.24 -19.11 -5.16
CA LEU A 179 -2.85 -19.49 -6.52
C LEU A 179 -1.35 -19.77 -6.60
N LEU A 180 -0.51 -18.88 -6.03
CA LEU A 180 0.93 -19.07 -5.96
C LEU A 180 1.31 -20.30 -5.11
N CYS A 181 0.63 -20.53 -3.99
CA CYS A 181 0.80 -21.74 -3.18
C CYS A 181 0.56 -23.01 -4.01
N LYS A 182 -0.53 -23.03 -4.79
CA LYS A 182 -0.84 -24.17 -5.68
C LYS A 182 0.18 -24.34 -6.79
N LEU A 183 0.60 -23.25 -7.45
CA LEU A 183 1.60 -23.28 -8.52
C LEU A 183 2.99 -23.71 -8.02
N THR A 184 3.32 -23.40 -6.77
CA THR A 184 4.61 -23.75 -6.14
C THR A 184 4.55 -25.05 -5.34
N HIS A 185 3.47 -25.84 -5.47
CA HIS A 185 3.29 -27.10 -4.74
C HIS A 185 3.43 -26.95 -3.21
N GLY A 186 2.85 -25.89 -2.65
CA GLY A 186 2.81 -25.68 -1.20
C GLY A 186 4.05 -24.99 -0.59
N LYS A 187 4.93 -24.40 -1.40
CA LYS A 187 6.11 -23.66 -0.89
C LYS A 187 5.80 -22.25 -0.42
N ILE A 188 4.74 -21.64 -0.92
CA ILE A 188 4.35 -20.26 -0.57
C ILE A 188 3.15 -20.30 0.37
N ASN A 189 3.27 -19.62 1.50
CA ASN A 189 2.15 -19.47 2.44
C ASN A 189 1.17 -18.40 1.91
N PRO A 190 -0.12 -18.73 1.70
CA PRO A 190 -1.11 -17.80 1.17
C PRO A 190 -1.31 -16.52 1.99
N LEU A 191 -1.01 -16.57 3.29
CA LEU A 191 -1.15 -15.40 4.17
C LEU A 191 -0.32 -14.21 3.71
N ILE A 192 0.85 -14.41 3.07
CA ILE A 192 1.67 -13.29 2.63
C ILE A 192 0.99 -12.44 1.55
N GLY A 193 0.05 -13.02 0.82
CA GLY A 193 -0.73 -12.30 -0.20
C GLY A 193 -1.59 -11.18 0.40
N SER A 194 -2.08 -11.33 1.64
CA SER A 194 -2.82 -10.26 2.34
C SER A 194 -2.00 -9.00 2.56
N ALA A 195 -0.66 -9.12 2.56
CA ALA A 195 0.24 -8.00 2.69
C ALA A 195 0.41 -7.18 1.40
N GLY A 196 -0.19 -7.61 0.27
CA GLY A 196 -0.14 -6.89 -1.01
C GLY A 196 -0.86 -5.53 -1.05
N VAL A 197 -1.21 -4.98 0.09
CA VAL A 197 -1.72 -3.62 0.28
C VAL A 197 -0.59 -2.67 0.71
N SER A 198 -0.74 -1.38 0.47
CA SER A 198 0.30 -0.36 0.67
C SER A 198 0.57 0.00 2.15
N ALA A 199 -0.14 -0.60 3.11
CA ALA A 199 0.06 -0.36 4.55
C ALA A 199 1.36 -1.01 5.07
N VAL A 200 2.50 -0.42 4.74
CA VAL A 200 3.85 -0.91 5.12
C VAL A 200 4.26 -0.32 6.47
N PRO A 201 4.81 -1.12 7.38
CA PRO A 201 4.95 -2.58 7.42
C PRO A 201 3.78 -3.30 8.12
N MET A 202 2.65 -2.62 8.32
CA MET A 202 1.56 -3.07 9.19
C MET A 202 0.90 -4.34 8.65
N ALA A 203 0.58 -4.41 7.36
CA ALA A 203 -0.03 -5.58 6.74
C ALA A 203 0.88 -6.82 6.80
N ALA A 204 2.19 -6.64 6.62
CA ALA A 204 3.16 -7.73 6.79
C ALA A 204 3.21 -8.25 8.24
N ARG A 205 3.11 -7.36 9.23
CA ARG A 205 3.02 -7.75 10.65
C ARG A 205 1.74 -8.51 10.96
N VAL A 206 0.62 -8.15 10.32
CA VAL A 206 -0.65 -8.88 10.47
C VAL A 206 -0.54 -10.28 9.87
N SER A 207 0.09 -10.43 8.69
CA SER A 207 0.35 -11.74 8.10
C SER A 207 1.21 -12.61 9.03
N GLN A 208 2.26 -12.04 9.64
CA GLN A 208 3.07 -12.72 10.67
C GLN A 208 2.23 -13.14 11.87
N LYS A 209 1.39 -12.25 12.41
CA LYS A 209 0.57 -12.53 13.58
C LYS A 209 -0.38 -13.70 13.33
N VAL A 210 -1.11 -13.67 12.21
CA VAL A 210 -2.06 -14.74 11.85
C VAL A 210 -1.34 -16.06 11.57
N GLY A 211 -0.14 -16.02 11.00
CA GLY A 211 0.69 -17.21 10.81
C GLY A 211 1.18 -17.80 12.12
N ALA A 212 1.64 -16.96 13.05
CA ALA A 212 2.11 -17.38 14.37
C ALA A 212 0.97 -17.91 15.27
N GLU A 213 -0.27 -17.44 15.10
CA GLU A 213 -1.44 -18.00 15.77
C GLU A 213 -1.71 -19.47 15.34
N ALA A 214 -1.38 -19.83 14.11
CA ALA A 214 -1.53 -21.19 13.60
C ALA A 214 -0.32 -22.08 13.92
N ASP A 215 0.89 -21.53 13.87
CA ASP A 215 2.17 -22.18 14.25
C ASP A 215 3.14 -21.10 14.76
N PRO A 216 3.44 -21.08 16.09
CA PRO A 216 4.33 -20.07 16.67
C PRO A 216 5.75 -20.06 16.11
N THR A 217 6.17 -21.15 15.46
CA THR A 217 7.49 -21.26 14.82
C THR A 217 7.52 -20.78 13.38
N ASN A 218 6.39 -20.27 12.86
CA ASN A 218 6.28 -19.80 11.47
C ASN A 218 6.60 -18.31 11.35
N PHE A 219 7.71 -17.98 10.73
CA PHE A 219 8.19 -16.61 10.55
C PHE A 219 7.91 -16.12 9.13
N LEU A 220 6.76 -15.46 8.95
CA LEU A 220 6.31 -14.96 7.65
C LEU A 220 6.65 -13.49 7.37
N LEU A 221 7.10 -12.72 8.38
CA LEU A 221 7.27 -11.28 8.27
C LEU A 221 8.14 -10.87 7.08
N MET A 222 9.33 -11.47 6.95
CA MET A 222 10.26 -11.13 5.88
C MET A 222 9.72 -11.49 4.49
N HIS A 223 8.96 -12.59 4.40
CA HIS A 223 8.31 -13.00 3.16
C HIS A 223 7.14 -12.08 2.79
N ALA A 224 6.38 -11.62 3.78
CA ALA A 224 5.25 -10.71 3.59
C ALA A 224 5.69 -9.27 3.24
N MET A 225 6.91 -8.87 3.60
CA MET A 225 7.44 -7.54 3.24
C MET A 225 7.57 -7.34 1.73
N GLY A 226 7.89 -8.39 0.96
CA GLY A 226 7.97 -8.31 -0.51
C GLY A 226 6.64 -7.87 -1.15
N PRO A 227 5.56 -8.63 -0.97
CA PRO A 227 4.22 -8.22 -1.41
C PRO A 227 3.78 -6.86 -0.86
N ASN A 228 4.15 -6.54 0.38
CA ASN A 228 3.78 -5.27 1.01
C ASN A 228 4.42 -4.05 0.31
N VAL A 229 5.71 -4.12 -0.02
CA VAL A 229 6.39 -3.07 -0.81
C VAL A 229 5.86 -3.04 -2.24
N ALA A 230 5.57 -4.20 -2.84
CA ALA A 230 4.96 -4.28 -4.17
C ALA A 230 3.58 -3.58 -4.20
N GLY A 231 2.82 -3.63 -3.11
CA GLY A 231 1.56 -2.90 -2.96
C GLY A 231 1.72 -1.38 -3.10
N VAL A 232 2.79 -0.80 -2.56
CA VAL A 232 3.08 0.65 -2.72
C VAL A 232 3.36 1.01 -4.17
N ILE A 233 4.16 0.18 -4.87
CA ILE A 233 4.41 0.37 -6.30
C ILE A 233 3.10 0.23 -7.08
N GLY A 234 2.28 -0.76 -6.73
CA GLY A 234 0.98 -1.00 -7.37
C GLY A 234 0.01 0.17 -7.24
N THR A 235 -0.11 0.78 -6.06
CA THR A 235 -0.98 1.95 -5.87
C THR A 235 -0.45 3.18 -6.60
N ALA A 236 0.86 3.38 -6.64
CA ALA A 236 1.47 4.46 -7.42
C ALA A 236 1.22 4.29 -8.92
N VAL A 237 1.36 3.06 -9.45
CA VAL A 237 1.05 2.74 -10.85
C VAL A 237 -0.43 2.92 -11.15
N ALA A 238 -1.32 2.50 -10.26
CA ALA A 238 -2.76 2.72 -10.40
C ALA A 238 -3.11 4.21 -10.44
N ALA A 239 -2.55 5.02 -9.55
CA ALA A 239 -2.74 6.47 -9.57
C ALA A 239 -2.24 7.11 -10.86
N GLY A 240 -1.05 6.72 -11.34
CA GLY A 240 -0.51 7.18 -12.62
C GLY A 240 -1.38 6.79 -13.81
N THR A 241 -1.94 5.58 -13.78
CA THR A 241 -2.89 5.12 -14.81
C THR A 241 -4.14 5.99 -14.83
N PHE A 242 -4.71 6.31 -13.67
CA PHE A 242 -5.86 7.21 -13.60
C PHE A 242 -5.52 8.62 -14.08
N MET A 243 -4.34 9.16 -13.72
CA MET A 243 -3.90 10.44 -14.26
C MET A 243 -3.80 10.42 -15.79
N ALA A 244 -3.23 9.39 -16.36
CA ALA A 244 -3.15 9.22 -17.81
C ALA A 244 -4.53 9.13 -18.48
N ILE A 245 -5.47 8.38 -17.91
CA ILE A 245 -6.83 8.24 -18.42
C ILE A 245 -7.59 9.57 -18.40
N PHE A 246 -7.40 10.39 -17.35
CA PHE A 246 -8.09 11.67 -17.20
C PHE A 246 -7.33 12.87 -17.76
N GLY A 247 -6.16 12.66 -18.35
CA GLY A 247 -5.37 13.67 -19.04
C GLY A 247 -4.75 14.73 -18.12
N VAL A 248 -4.25 14.34 -16.95
CA VAL A 248 -3.61 15.22 -15.96
C VAL A 248 -2.23 14.71 -15.56
#